data_0d6b36d6f77e0e50fe7bf7769240a948
#
_entry.id   0d6b36d6f77e0e50fe7bf7769240a948
#
_cell.length_a   1.000
_cell.length_b   1.000
_cell.length_c   1.000
_cell.angle_alpha   90.00
_cell.angle_beta   90.00
_cell.angle_gamma   90.00
#
_symmetry.space_group_name_H-M   'P 1'
#
loop_
_entity.id
_entity.type
_entity.pdbx_description
1 polymer ?
#
loop_
_entity_poly.entity_id
_entity_poly.type
_entity_poly.pdbx_seq_one_letter_code
_entity_poly.pdbx_strand_id
1 'polypeptide(L)'
;MVGYSSFAQTTCANATNITANGTYTTPTYTGTYLTVCLASKTNIKAVWYKYTPAVNGEITVSSDLAANNGTTYNDDTRVSILKGTCGATTLTCVDYNDDVSDTNYLSTVTVPVAAGTTYYIQWDNYWNVGTPNATKANQFTFQFVAADCIRPGAADFYRPDTYTTTGASLYWNQAIGSPANYDTDWSIVLGDAAGTGTIVSSEAGTETYATVSLAGLPEQSNFRYFVRSNCGTSQSAWQGPFYGYLARTLPFDHTFEDPEANYTDGFIGFSRLTTSATSTPASYADGGDGTAMYTPNSTSADSDRWGYSRALSLVAGEVVTVNFKTRMYPDTADAMTLDVTVGSEQISSGQTEVIGSFTADDSSAYVSNSATWTAPADGVYYFGFHNNSPAGTVQSYMFIDTIEFSSVLGVRTILESDISTYPNPAKNVINISNGLNAVIESVELTDLNGRVVKTQTINATEGQVSISDLSAGVYMMKVSTDKGVATKKVVKQ
;
A
#
# COMPACT_ATOMS: atom_id res chain seq x y z
N MET A 1 19.21 4.66 48.42
CA MET A 1 17.85 4.19 48.09
C MET A 1 16.91 5.34 48.26
N VAL A 2 16.48 5.96 47.16
CA VAL A 2 15.42 6.95 47.19
C VAL A 2 14.13 6.17 46.94
N GLY A 3 13.31 6.05 47.98
CA GLY A 3 12.02 5.39 47.90
C GLY A 3 11.08 6.22 47.06
N TYR A 4 10.76 5.77 45.88
CA TYR A 4 9.67 6.31 45.06
C TYR A 4 8.35 5.79 45.62
N SER A 5 7.54 6.64 46.18
CA SER A 5 6.14 6.35 46.47
C SER A 5 5.46 6.06 45.13
N SER A 6 4.88 4.88 45.01
CA SER A 6 4.14 4.43 43.82
C SER A 6 2.84 5.24 43.68
N PHE A 7 2.89 6.39 43.05
CA PHE A 7 1.68 6.96 42.47
C PHE A 7 1.35 6.15 41.25
N ALA A 8 0.15 5.62 41.22
CA ALA A 8 -0.31 4.77 40.14
C ALA A 8 -0.23 5.51 38.79
N GLN A 9 0.70 5.13 37.92
CA GLN A 9 0.85 5.57 36.54
C GLN A 9 -0.28 4.97 35.69
N THR A 10 -1.52 5.16 36.15
CA THR A 10 -2.68 4.42 35.63
C THR A 10 -3.37 5.12 34.49
N THR A 11 -3.01 6.35 34.19
CA THR A 11 -3.56 7.17 33.11
C THR A 11 -2.51 8.10 32.56
N CYS A 12 -2.70 8.62 31.35
CA CYS A 12 -1.82 9.65 30.79
C CYS A 12 -1.77 10.94 31.68
N ALA A 13 -2.84 11.25 32.41
CA ALA A 13 -2.86 12.40 33.35
C ALA A 13 -1.88 12.20 34.50
N ASN A 14 -1.76 10.97 35.00
CA ASN A 14 -0.88 10.58 36.10
C ASN A 14 0.45 9.98 35.62
N ALA A 15 0.81 10.19 34.36
CA ALA A 15 2.05 9.67 33.79
C ALA A 15 3.28 10.15 34.56
N THR A 16 4.19 9.24 34.88
CA THR A 16 5.46 9.58 35.54
C THR A 16 6.34 10.37 34.59
N ASN A 17 6.84 11.49 35.06
CA ASN A 17 7.76 12.31 34.28
C ASN A 17 9.16 11.69 34.25
N ILE A 18 9.67 11.44 33.04
CA ILE A 18 11.06 11.05 32.83
C ILE A 18 11.91 12.32 32.81
N THR A 19 12.97 12.36 33.61
CA THR A 19 13.82 13.54 33.76
C THR A 19 15.26 13.34 33.30
N ALA A 20 15.67 12.11 33.04
CA ALA A 20 17.03 11.77 32.61
C ALA A 20 17.08 10.49 31.75
N ASN A 21 18.12 10.37 30.97
CA ASN A 21 18.45 9.10 30.33
C ASN A 21 18.76 8.02 31.38
N GLY A 22 18.35 6.78 31.11
CA GLY A 22 18.60 5.68 32.04
C GLY A 22 17.67 4.50 31.86
N THR A 23 17.80 3.55 32.78
CA THR A 23 16.95 2.37 32.85
C THR A 23 15.85 2.59 33.90
N TYR A 24 14.64 2.30 33.52
CA TYR A 24 13.42 2.41 34.32
C TYR A 24 12.79 1.04 34.48
N THR A 25 12.06 0.86 35.59
CA THR A 25 11.24 -0.33 35.80
C THR A 25 9.79 0.12 35.90
N THR A 26 8.91 -0.48 35.12
CA THR A 26 7.47 -0.20 35.21
C THR A 26 6.92 -0.77 36.51
N PRO A 27 5.86 -0.19 37.10
CA PRO A 27 5.04 -0.93 38.04
C PRO A 27 4.28 -2.04 37.32
N THR A 28 3.52 -2.84 38.07
CA THR A 28 2.56 -3.79 37.51
C THR A 28 1.51 -3.06 36.66
N TYR A 29 1.08 -3.70 35.57
CA TYR A 29 0.10 -3.11 34.64
C TYR A 29 -1.31 -3.10 35.27
N THR A 30 -1.78 -1.92 35.62
CA THR A 30 -3.10 -1.71 36.27
C THR A 30 -3.90 -0.57 35.69
N GLY A 31 -3.28 0.25 34.85
CA GLY A 31 -3.86 1.49 34.32
C GLY A 31 -4.74 1.30 33.10
N THR A 32 -5.32 2.42 32.65
CA THR A 32 -6.17 2.49 31.49
C THR A 32 -5.33 2.49 30.20
N TYR A 33 -5.62 1.58 29.31
CA TYR A 33 -5.11 1.59 27.94
C TYR A 33 -5.91 2.56 27.08
N LEU A 34 -5.24 3.34 26.24
CA LEU A 34 -5.87 4.17 25.22
C LEU A 34 -5.56 3.61 23.82
N THR A 35 -6.63 3.36 23.05
CA THR A 35 -6.54 2.85 21.68
C THR A 35 -6.27 4.02 20.73
N VAL A 36 -5.01 4.41 20.60
CA VAL A 36 -4.58 5.50 19.73
C VAL A 36 -3.66 4.99 18.61
N CYS A 37 -2.57 4.28 18.95
CA CYS A 37 -1.67 3.68 17.97
C CYS A 37 -2.11 2.27 17.56
N LEU A 38 -2.50 1.47 18.52
CA LEU A 38 -2.69 0.03 18.35
C LEU A 38 -4.08 -0.41 18.81
N ALA A 39 -4.54 -1.53 18.24
CA ALA A 39 -5.82 -2.12 18.57
C ALA A 39 -5.91 -2.53 20.05
N SER A 40 -7.14 -2.51 20.58
CA SER A 40 -7.46 -2.93 21.95
C SER A 40 -8.04 -4.33 21.98
N LYS A 41 -7.96 -4.97 23.15
CA LYS A 41 -8.75 -6.16 23.50
C LYS A 41 -9.27 -6.06 24.92
N THR A 42 -10.20 -6.93 25.27
CA THR A 42 -10.80 -6.94 26.61
C THR A 42 -9.72 -7.13 27.69
N ASN A 43 -9.82 -6.37 28.77
CA ASN A 43 -8.94 -6.41 29.95
C ASN A 43 -7.48 -5.99 29.75
N ILE A 44 -7.13 -5.37 28.62
CA ILE A 44 -5.80 -4.80 28.46
C ILE A 44 -5.56 -3.69 29.51
N LYS A 45 -4.34 -3.65 30.05
CA LYS A 45 -3.87 -2.67 31.04
C LYS A 45 -2.64 -1.96 30.53
N ALA A 46 -2.44 -0.72 30.98
CA ALA A 46 -1.28 0.09 30.60
C ALA A 46 -0.60 0.73 31.82
N VAL A 47 0.62 1.18 31.58
CA VAL A 47 1.38 2.08 32.47
C VAL A 47 1.92 3.24 31.65
N TRP A 48 2.01 4.42 32.28
CA TRP A 48 2.23 5.67 31.58
C TRP A 48 3.43 6.43 32.08
N TYR A 49 4.26 6.88 31.13
CA TYR A 49 5.33 7.84 31.34
C TYR A 49 5.14 9.04 30.42
N LYS A 50 5.81 10.14 30.70
CA LYS A 50 5.86 11.32 29.84
C LYS A 50 7.22 11.97 29.86
N TYR A 51 7.55 12.63 28.78
CA TYR A 51 8.77 13.40 28.61
C TYR A 51 8.48 14.68 27.81
N THR A 52 9.10 15.78 28.22
CA THR A 52 9.03 17.06 27.48
C THR A 52 10.45 17.53 27.23
N PRO A 53 10.98 17.43 26.00
CA PRO A 53 12.33 17.87 25.69
C PRO A 53 12.45 19.40 25.76
N ALA A 54 13.60 19.91 26.25
CA ALA A 54 13.92 21.33 26.23
C ALA A 54 14.42 21.83 24.87
N VAL A 55 14.96 20.94 24.05
CA VAL A 55 15.46 21.19 22.68
C VAL A 55 14.97 20.07 21.77
N ASN A 56 15.00 20.29 20.45
CA ASN A 56 14.70 19.26 19.48
C ASN A 56 15.68 18.09 19.60
N GLY A 57 15.26 16.89 19.23
CA GLY A 57 16.10 15.70 19.28
C GLY A 57 15.34 14.44 18.94
N GLU A 58 15.86 13.32 19.39
CA GLU A 58 15.24 12.01 19.26
C GLU A 58 15.14 11.33 20.64
N ILE A 59 14.05 10.62 20.87
CA ILE A 59 13.94 9.68 22.00
C ILE A 59 13.95 8.27 21.50
N THR A 60 14.71 7.41 22.20
CA THR A 60 14.65 5.95 22.04
C THR A 60 14.11 5.35 23.34
N VAL A 61 13.11 4.50 23.21
CA VAL A 61 12.50 3.74 24.31
C VAL A 61 12.61 2.28 23.96
N SER A 62 13.27 1.47 24.79
CA SER A 62 13.53 0.06 24.48
C SER A 62 13.38 -0.82 25.72
N SER A 63 12.58 -1.88 25.58
CA SER A 63 12.53 -2.99 26.55
C SER A 63 13.46 -4.14 26.15
N ASP A 64 14.19 -4.05 25.04
CA ASP A 64 15.16 -5.05 24.61
C ASP A 64 16.37 -5.11 25.54
N LEU A 65 16.14 -5.71 26.69
CA LEU A 65 17.09 -5.85 27.78
C LEU A 65 17.13 -7.31 28.24
N ALA A 66 18.33 -7.83 28.46
CA ALA A 66 18.51 -9.20 28.97
C ALA A 66 17.72 -9.51 30.25
N ALA A 67 17.41 -8.49 31.07
CA ALA A 67 16.59 -8.65 32.28
C ALA A 67 15.14 -9.08 31.96
N ASN A 68 14.58 -8.70 30.80
CA ASN A 68 13.23 -9.02 30.39
C ASN A 68 13.11 -10.45 29.80
N ASN A 69 14.22 -11.05 29.38
CA ASN A 69 14.24 -12.44 28.86
C ASN A 69 14.15 -13.51 29.94
N GLY A 70 13.89 -13.13 31.18
CA GLY A 70 13.81 -14.03 32.34
C GLY A 70 12.37 -14.22 32.84
N THR A 71 12.24 -14.90 33.98
CA THR A 71 10.93 -15.18 34.61
C THR A 71 10.41 -14.00 35.46
N THR A 72 11.23 -13.01 35.75
CA THR A 72 10.90 -11.88 36.67
C THR A 72 10.10 -10.81 36.00
N TYR A 73 10.46 -10.44 34.78
CA TYR A 73 9.85 -9.37 34.00
C TYR A 73 9.05 -9.92 32.82
N ASN A 74 8.32 -9.04 32.17
CA ASN A 74 7.56 -9.33 30.97
C ASN A 74 8.53 -9.47 29.77
N ASP A 75 8.42 -10.59 29.07
CA ASP A 75 9.24 -10.99 27.92
C ASP A 75 8.54 -10.75 26.56
N ASP A 76 7.31 -10.20 26.62
CA ASP A 76 6.50 -9.87 25.46
C ASP A 76 5.84 -8.51 25.74
N THR A 77 6.38 -7.45 25.13
CA THR A 77 6.05 -6.06 25.45
C THR A 77 5.53 -5.33 24.23
N ARG A 78 4.73 -4.30 24.50
CA ARG A 78 4.25 -3.40 23.45
C ARG A 78 4.31 -1.95 23.95
N VAL A 79 4.86 -1.05 23.13
CA VAL A 79 5.03 0.36 23.44
C VAL A 79 4.40 1.26 22.38
N SER A 80 3.73 2.32 22.81
CA SER A 80 3.22 3.40 21.96
C SER A 80 3.77 4.74 22.43
N ILE A 81 4.21 5.58 21.49
CA ILE A 81 4.59 6.96 21.71
C ILE A 81 3.49 7.87 21.18
N LEU A 82 2.99 8.74 22.04
CA LEU A 82 1.84 9.59 21.76
C LEU A 82 2.20 11.06 22.01
N LYS A 83 1.55 12.00 21.33
CA LYS A 83 1.69 13.44 21.59
C LYS A 83 0.32 14.12 21.67
N GLY A 84 0.25 15.26 22.29
CA GLY A 84 -0.97 16.05 22.43
C GLY A 84 -1.43 16.24 23.87
N THR A 85 -2.72 16.54 24.05
CA THR A 85 -3.34 16.68 25.37
C THR A 85 -3.82 15.31 25.85
N CYS A 86 -3.61 14.98 27.12
CA CYS A 86 -4.05 13.71 27.67
C CYS A 86 -5.57 13.51 27.53
N GLY A 87 -5.98 12.48 26.80
CA GLY A 87 -7.36 12.10 26.48
C GLY A 87 -7.41 11.24 25.22
N ALA A 88 -8.35 10.29 25.13
CA ALA A 88 -8.41 9.33 24.02
C ALA A 88 -8.63 9.99 22.64
N THR A 89 -9.30 11.14 22.60
CA THR A 89 -9.62 11.84 21.34
C THR A 89 -8.67 12.99 21.00
N THR A 90 -7.71 13.29 21.89
CA THR A 90 -6.81 14.45 21.80
C THR A 90 -5.33 14.06 21.74
N LEU A 91 -5.01 12.80 22.02
CA LEU A 91 -3.69 12.23 21.76
C LEU A 91 -3.63 11.71 20.32
N THR A 92 -2.49 11.94 19.69
CA THR A 92 -2.17 11.39 18.37
C THR A 92 -1.01 10.43 18.47
N CYS A 93 -1.05 9.36 17.68
CA CYS A 93 0.05 8.42 17.58
C CYS A 93 1.25 9.11 16.92
N VAL A 94 2.44 8.90 17.48
CA VAL A 94 3.71 9.30 16.87
C VAL A 94 4.35 8.08 16.23
N ASP A 95 4.47 7.00 17.01
CA ASP A 95 4.99 5.71 16.55
C ASP A 95 4.75 4.64 17.62
N TYR A 96 4.96 3.39 17.26
CA TYR A 96 4.82 2.25 18.18
C TYR A 96 5.72 1.09 17.74
N ASN A 97 5.93 0.17 18.66
CA ASN A 97 6.57 -1.11 18.35
C ASN A 97 5.99 -2.22 19.22
N ASP A 98 5.81 -3.38 18.62
CA ASP A 98 5.34 -4.60 19.27
C ASP A 98 6.52 -5.56 19.49
N ASP A 99 7.24 -5.89 18.43
CA ASP A 99 8.36 -6.82 18.43
C ASP A 99 9.61 -6.19 17.81
N VAL A 100 10.79 -6.49 18.35
CA VAL A 100 12.07 -6.15 17.72
C VAL A 100 12.29 -7.02 16.49
N SER A 101 11.85 -8.28 16.53
CA SER A 101 11.91 -9.23 15.42
C SER A 101 10.96 -10.40 15.66
N ASP A 102 10.76 -11.25 14.66
CA ASP A 102 9.91 -12.46 14.73
C ASP A 102 10.32 -13.44 15.85
N THR A 103 11.49 -13.27 16.46
CA THR A 103 12.00 -14.11 17.54
C THR A 103 12.33 -13.32 18.81
N ASN A 104 12.18 -12.00 18.79
CA ASN A 104 12.38 -11.11 19.93
C ASN A 104 11.13 -10.26 20.15
N TYR A 105 10.26 -10.70 21.05
CA TYR A 105 8.99 -10.09 21.41
C TYR A 105 9.11 -8.86 22.33
N LEU A 106 10.31 -8.34 22.50
CA LEU A 106 10.54 -7.07 23.18
C LEU A 106 10.39 -5.91 22.19
N SER A 107 10.16 -4.71 22.71
CA SER A 107 9.86 -3.55 21.87
C SER A 107 10.96 -2.51 21.92
N THR A 108 11.26 -1.89 20.76
CA THR A 108 12.14 -0.73 20.64
C THR A 108 11.56 0.27 19.65
N VAL A 109 11.42 1.52 20.07
CA VAL A 109 10.95 2.61 19.21
C VAL A 109 11.84 3.82 19.35
N THR A 110 12.16 4.46 18.21
CA THR A 110 12.93 5.71 18.17
C THR A 110 12.15 6.75 17.36
N VAL A 111 11.83 7.89 17.98
CA VAL A 111 11.03 8.95 17.36
C VAL A 111 11.68 10.31 17.47
N PRO A 112 11.50 11.18 16.45
CA PRO A 112 11.85 12.58 16.52
C PRO A 112 10.93 13.32 17.49
N VAL A 113 11.49 14.26 18.26
CA VAL A 113 10.74 15.04 19.25
C VAL A 113 11.05 16.52 19.16
N ALA A 114 10.00 17.36 19.27
CA ALA A 114 10.09 18.82 19.26
C ALA A 114 10.23 19.39 20.65
N ALA A 115 11.05 20.42 20.79
CA ALA A 115 11.21 21.19 22.03
C ALA A 115 9.84 21.68 22.56
N GLY A 116 9.62 21.57 23.86
CA GLY A 116 8.40 22.00 24.53
C GLY A 116 7.16 21.16 24.32
N THR A 117 7.21 20.14 23.44
CA THR A 117 6.09 19.21 23.21
C THR A 117 6.16 18.06 24.20
N THR A 118 5.04 17.76 24.86
CA THR A 118 4.96 16.60 25.76
C THR A 118 4.64 15.33 24.98
N TYR A 119 5.48 14.33 25.16
CA TYR A 119 5.31 12.98 24.61
C TYR A 119 4.94 12.04 25.75
N TYR A 120 3.98 11.15 25.46
CA TYR A 120 3.54 10.12 26.38
C TYR A 120 4.02 8.76 25.88
N ILE A 121 4.49 7.95 26.81
CA ILE A 121 4.96 6.58 26.57
C ILE A 121 3.97 5.66 27.25
N GLN A 122 3.24 4.88 26.45
CA GLN A 122 2.29 3.89 26.94
C GLN A 122 2.87 2.50 26.73
N TRP A 123 3.16 1.79 27.80
CA TRP A 123 3.44 0.36 27.79
C TRP A 123 2.15 -0.39 28.09
N ASP A 124 1.88 -1.51 27.43
CA ASP A 124 0.69 -2.32 27.67
C ASP A 124 0.97 -3.83 27.70
N ASN A 125 0.00 -4.59 28.20
CA ASN A 125 0.09 -6.04 28.39
C ASN A 125 -0.76 -6.83 27.37
N TYR A 126 -0.91 -6.34 26.16
CA TYR A 126 -1.81 -6.90 25.15
C TYR A 126 -1.63 -8.42 24.98
N TRP A 127 -0.42 -8.92 24.79
CA TRP A 127 -0.15 -10.33 24.56
C TRP A 127 -0.27 -11.17 25.85
N ASN A 128 -0.10 -10.58 26.97
CA ASN A 128 -0.12 -11.26 28.29
C ASN A 128 -1.46 -11.26 28.99
N VAL A 129 -2.52 -10.67 28.44
CA VAL A 129 -3.86 -10.68 29.03
C VAL A 129 -4.36 -12.11 29.19
N GLY A 130 -4.76 -12.47 30.44
CA GLY A 130 -5.23 -13.82 30.76
C GLY A 130 -4.14 -14.83 31.09
N THR A 131 -2.87 -14.45 31.01
CA THR A 131 -1.72 -15.32 31.37
C THR A 131 -1.22 -14.97 32.79
N PRO A 132 -0.37 -15.82 33.41
CA PRO A 132 0.32 -15.52 34.67
C PRO A 132 1.23 -14.27 34.56
N ASN A 133 1.60 -13.85 33.34
CA ASN A 133 2.45 -12.69 33.07
C ASN A 133 1.66 -11.38 32.96
N ALA A 134 0.33 -11.40 32.97
CA ALA A 134 -0.54 -10.25 32.72
C ALA A 134 -0.27 -9.02 33.59
N THR A 135 0.33 -9.19 34.77
CA THR A 135 0.66 -8.13 35.72
C THR A 135 2.16 -7.90 35.88
N LYS A 136 3.01 -8.67 35.21
CA LYS A 136 4.46 -8.49 35.31
C LYS A 136 4.88 -7.10 34.84
N ALA A 137 5.81 -6.49 35.58
CA ALA A 137 6.53 -5.30 35.16
C ALA A 137 7.49 -5.61 33.98
N ASN A 138 7.98 -4.61 33.29
CA ASN A 138 9.14 -4.72 32.43
C ASN A 138 10.19 -3.67 32.78
N GLN A 139 11.44 -3.91 32.43
CA GLN A 139 12.47 -2.88 32.40
C GLN A 139 12.52 -2.24 31.01
N PHE A 140 12.85 -0.96 30.94
CA PHE A 140 13.12 -0.28 29.68
C PHE A 140 14.19 0.77 29.84
N THR A 141 14.94 1.02 28.78
CA THR A 141 15.82 2.17 28.66
C THR A 141 15.06 3.34 28.04
N PHE A 142 15.34 4.52 28.51
CA PHE A 142 14.96 5.78 27.89
C PHE A 142 16.22 6.55 27.56
N GLN A 143 16.37 6.99 26.32
CA GLN A 143 17.46 7.82 25.84
C GLN A 143 16.90 9.00 25.07
N PHE A 144 17.30 10.20 25.42
CA PHE A 144 17.12 11.41 24.62
C PHE A 144 18.48 11.86 24.09
N VAL A 145 18.53 12.15 22.79
CA VAL A 145 19.70 12.72 22.11
C VAL A 145 19.24 14.02 21.44
N ALA A 146 19.84 15.14 21.87
CA ALA A 146 19.61 16.43 21.22
C ALA A 146 20.21 16.42 19.81
N ALA A 147 19.47 16.96 18.85
CA ALA A 147 19.91 17.08 17.47
C ALA A 147 19.32 18.32 16.81
N ASP A 148 20.15 19.03 16.04
CA ASP A 148 19.74 20.21 15.27
C ASP A 148 19.15 19.80 13.89
N CYS A 149 19.54 18.65 13.39
CA CYS A 149 19.05 18.07 12.13
C CYS A 149 18.25 16.80 12.45
N ILE A 150 16.94 16.90 12.34
CA ILE A 150 16.01 15.87 12.79
C ILE A 150 15.50 15.12 11.58
N ARG A 151 15.49 13.78 11.62
CA ARG A 151 14.92 12.95 10.57
C ARG A 151 13.38 13.07 10.53
N PRO A 152 12.73 12.76 9.38
CA PRO A 152 11.28 12.58 9.33
C PRO A 152 10.84 11.47 10.28
N GLY A 153 9.65 11.56 10.84
CA GLY A 153 9.04 10.47 11.61
C GLY A 153 8.59 9.33 10.70
N ALA A 154 8.60 8.08 11.18
CA ALA A 154 8.11 6.94 10.41
C ALA A 154 6.63 7.07 10.01
N ALA A 155 5.81 7.62 10.91
CA ALA A 155 4.38 7.87 10.67
C ALA A 155 4.11 9.02 9.69
N ASP A 156 5.12 9.78 9.31
CA ASP A 156 4.98 10.94 8.42
C ASP A 156 5.03 10.56 6.93
N PHE A 157 5.32 9.29 6.62
CA PHE A 157 5.37 8.83 5.24
C PHE A 157 3.98 8.43 4.75
N TYR A 158 3.61 8.97 3.61
CA TYR A 158 2.39 8.63 2.91
C TYR A 158 2.67 7.55 1.87
N ARG A 159 1.62 6.87 1.46
CA ARG A 159 1.73 5.98 0.31
C ARG A 159 1.96 6.83 -0.94
N PRO A 160 2.83 6.39 -1.87
CA PRO A 160 3.05 7.11 -3.10
C PRO A 160 1.75 7.36 -3.86
N ASP A 161 1.57 8.59 -4.33
CA ASP A 161 0.43 8.97 -5.17
C ASP A 161 0.47 8.31 -6.53
N THR A 162 1.68 8.08 -7.04
CA THR A 162 1.86 7.56 -8.39
C THR A 162 2.98 6.54 -8.44
N TYR A 163 2.61 5.35 -8.85
CA TYR A 163 3.53 4.35 -9.34
C TYR A 163 3.40 4.26 -10.87
N THR A 164 4.50 4.38 -11.59
CA THR A 164 4.60 3.97 -12.99
C THR A 164 5.36 2.66 -13.08
N THR A 165 5.55 2.12 -14.28
CA THR A 165 6.36 0.91 -14.49
C THR A 165 7.86 1.15 -14.28
N THR A 166 8.33 2.40 -14.25
CA THR A 166 9.76 2.78 -14.18
C THR A 166 10.07 3.87 -13.16
N GLY A 167 9.10 4.30 -12.36
CA GLY A 167 9.29 5.37 -11.39
C GLY A 167 8.19 5.45 -10.35
N ALA A 168 8.44 6.22 -9.30
CA ALA A 168 7.51 6.49 -8.22
C ALA A 168 7.66 7.92 -7.71
N SER A 169 6.56 8.55 -7.29
CA SER A 169 6.61 9.78 -6.49
C SER A 169 6.37 9.43 -5.04
N LEU A 170 7.33 9.76 -4.18
CA LEU A 170 7.27 9.54 -2.74
C LEU A 170 7.04 10.88 -2.05
N TYR A 171 6.29 10.89 -0.95
CA TYR A 171 6.13 12.09 -0.15
C TYR A 171 5.94 11.78 1.33
N TRP A 172 6.27 12.74 2.17
CA TRP A 172 6.21 12.65 3.62
C TRP A 172 6.02 14.05 4.24
N ASN A 173 5.56 14.09 5.49
CA ASN A 173 5.50 15.35 6.23
C ASN A 173 6.89 15.94 6.47
N GLN A 174 6.98 17.26 6.50
CA GLN A 174 8.21 17.96 6.83
C GLN A 174 8.71 17.52 8.22
N ALA A 175 10.02 17.25 8.31
CA ALA A 175 10.65 16.95 9.57
C ALA A 175 10.63 18.18 10.52
N ILE A 176 10.75 17.93 11.81
CA ILE A 176 10.87 18.96 12.84
C ILE A 176 12.05 19.88 12.50
N GLY A 177 11.81 21.21 12.53
CA GLY A 177 12.81 22.21 12.17
C GLY A 177 12.89 22.55 10.68
N SER A 178 12.06 21.90 9.85
CA SER A 178 11.92 22.19 8.40
C SER A 178 13.27 22.29 7.69
N PRO A 179 13.98 21.18 7.50
CA PRO A 179 15.28 21.18 6.80
C PRO A 179 15.14 21.73 5.37
N ALA A 180 16.21 22.31 4.84
CA ALA A 180 16.20 22.88 3.50
C ALA A 180 16.05 21.82 2.40
N ASN A 181 16.60 20.64 2.64
CA ASN A 181 16.61 19.52 1.69
C ASN A 181 16.41 18.18 2.39
N TYR A 182 16.10 17.17 1.59
CA TYR A 182 16.11 15.79 1.99
C TYR A 182 16.98 14.97 1.04
N ASP A 183 17.63 13.93 1.57
CA ASP A 183 18.27 12.90 0.75
C ASP A 183 17.41 11.64 0.83
N THR A 184 17.11 11.05 -0.32
CA THR A 184 16.45 9.77 -0.46
C THR A 184 17.45 8.77 -1.03
N ASP A 185 17.65 7.67 -0.33
CA ASP A 185 18.52 6.56 -0.77
C ASP A 185 17.63 5.38 -1.17
N TRP A 186 17.69 4.95 -2.43
CA TRP A 186 16.91 3.83 -2.92
C TRP A 186 17.80 2.74 -3.54
N SER A 187 17.33 1.50 -3.46
CA SER A 187 17.96 0.33 -4.10
C SER A 187 16.90 -0.71 -4.47
N ILE A 188 17.15 -1.45 -5.55
CA ILE A 188 16.35 -2.63 -5.92
C ILE A 188 16.77 -3.88 -5.13
N VAL A 189 17.89 -3.83 -4.43
CA VAL A 189 18.30 -4.87 -3.48
C VAL A 189 17.69 -4.53 -2.14
N LEU A 190 16.64 -5.25 -1.74
CA LEU A 190 15.81 -4.90 -0.58
C LEU A 190 16.58 -4.94 0.75
N GLY A 191 17.60 -5.78 0.86
CA GLY A 191 18.47 -5.90 2.04
C GLY A 191 19.61 -4.89 2.13
N ASP A 192 19.76 -3.99 1.16
CA ASP A 192 20.86 -3.00 1.19
C ASP A 192 20.71 -2.03 2.38
N ALA A 193 21.84 -1.80 3.07
CA ALA A 193 21.89 -0.86 4.18
C ALA A 193 21.65 0.58 3.73
N ALA A 194 21.19 1.42 4.66
CA ALA A 194 21.00 2.84 4.42
C ALA A 194 22.28 3.54 3.96
N GLY A 195 22.20 4.36 2.94
CA GLY A 195 23.32 5.12 2.37
C GLY A 195 24.17 4.35 1.36
N THR A 196 23.78 3.12 0.97
CA THR A 196 24.54 2.29 0.03
C THR A 196 23.93 2.21 -1.37
N GLY A 197 22.70 2.69 -1.56
CA GLY A 197 22.00 2.71 -2.84
C GLY A 197 22.21 4.00 -3.63
N THR A 198 21.27 4.32 -4.49
CA THR A 198 21.27 5.57 -5.27
C THR A 198 20.67 6.70 -4.43
N ILE A 199 21.46 7.76 -4.20
CA ILE A 199 21.01 8.92 -3.43
C ILE A 199 20.48 10.00 -4.37
N VAL A 200 19.25 10.45 -4.12
CA VAL A 200 18.60 11.58 -4.79
C VAL A 200 18.31 12.65 -3.75
N SER A 201 18.81 13.86 -3.96
CA SER A 201 18.46 15.00 -3.11
C SER A 201 17.29 15.75 -3.69
N SER A 202 16.33 16.11 -2.84
CA SER A 202 15.15 16.90 -3.16
C SER A 202 15.11 18.16 -2.31
N GLU A 203 14.68 19.29 -2.88
CA GLU A 203 14.39 20.48 -2.10
C GLU A 203 13.16 20.23 -1.20
N ALA A 204 13.23 20.69 0.03
CA ALA A 204 12.03 20.81 0.85
C ALA A 204 11.19 21.93 0.22
N GLY A 205 10.01 21.59 -0.28
CA GLY A 205 9.08 22.58 -0.82
C GLY A 205 8.60 23.56 0.26
N THR A 206 7.92 24.61 -0.15
CA THR A 206 7.22 25.55 0.77
C THR A 206 5.96 24.93 1.38
N GLU A 207 5.59 23.74 0.95
CA GLU A 207 4.45 22.97 1.42
C GLU A 207 4.70 22.34 2.78
N THR A 208 3.66 21.83 3.42
CA THR A 208 3.78 21.12 4.71
C THR A 208 4.40 19.72 4.56
N TYR A 209 4.58 19.26 3.35
CA TYR A 209 5.18 17.96 3.00
C TYR A 209 6.35 18.14 2.01
N ALA A 210 7.23 17.16 2.01
CA ALA A 210 8.33 17.05 1.06
C ALA A 210 8.03 15.93 0.04
N THR A 211 8.55 16.07 -1.17
CA THR A 211 8.36 15.10 -2.25
C THR A 211 9.67 14.77 -2.94
N VAL A 212 9.76 13.57 -3.49
CA VAL A 212 10.82 13.17 -4.41
C VAL A 212 10.24 12.30 -5.52
N SER A 213 10.66 12.56 -6.74
CA SER A 213 10.37 11.69 -7.89
C SER A 213 11.56 10.79 -8.14
N LEU A 214 11.36 9.48 -8.00
CA LEU A 214 12.34 8.47 -8.39
C LEU A 214 12.13 8.10 -9.86
N ALA A 215 13.15 8.29 -10.67
CA ALA A 215 13.14 7.93 -12.08
C ALA A 215 14.31 6.99 -12.40
N GLY A 216 14.15 6.18 -13.45
CA GLY A 216 15.19 5.24 -13.89
C GLY A 216 15.29 3.98 -13.04
N LEU A 217 14.28 3.69 -12.21
CA LEU A 217 14.12 2.38 -11.61
C LEU A 217 13.96 1.33 -12.73
N PRO A 218 14.58 0.16 -12.61
CA PRO A 218 14.33 -0.94 -13.53
C PRO A 218 12.83 -1.24 -13.63
N GLU A 219 12.36 -1.49 -14.85
CA GLU A 219 10.94 -1.66 -15.10
C GLU A 219 10.32 -2.72 -14.18
N GLN A 220 9.16 -2.38 -13.62
CA GLN A 220 8.36 -3.24 -12.76
C GLN A 220 9.08 -3.77 -11.50
N SER A 221 10.19 -3.16 -11.09
CA SER A 221 10.96 -3.60 -9.92
C SER A 221 10.25 -3.32 -8.60
N ASN A 222 10.69 -4.03 -7.57
CA ASN A 222 10.51 -3.65 -6.19
C ASN A 222 11.73 -2.84 -5.77
N PHE A 223 11.58 -1.95 -4.81
CA PHE A 223 12.69 -1.20 -4.27
C PHE A 223 12.50 -0.91 -2.77
N ARG A 224 13.61 -0.75 -2.07
CA ARG A 224 13.61 -0.17 -0.73
C ARG A 224 14.06 1.28 -0.82
N TYR A 225 13.64 2.11 0.12
CA TYR A 225 14.16 3.46 0.26
C TYR A 225 14.30 3.88 1.71
N PHE A 226 15.24 4.80 1.94
CA PHE A 226 15.43 5.51 3.19
C PHE A 226 15.40 7.00 2.90
N VAL A 227 15.00 7.80 3.90
CA VAL A 227 14.99 9.25 3.79
C VAL A 227 15.69 9.85 5.01
N ARG A 228 16.46 10.93 4.79
CA ARG A 228 17.02 11.74 5.88
C ARG A 228 16.86 13.21 5.58
N SER A 229 16.84 14.01 6.63
CA SER A 229 16.97 15.46 6.51
C SER A 229 18.40 15.86 6.16
N ASN A 230 18.52 16.83 5.25
CA ASN A 230 19.78 17.49 4.91
C ASN A 230 19.69 18.96 5.32
N CYS A 231 20.36 19.30 6.41
CA CYS A 231 20.35 20.63 7.01
C CYS A 231 21.54 21.51 6.55
N GLY A 232 22.17 21.15 5.45
CA GLY A 232 23.30 21.84 4.86
C GLY A 232 24.63 21.45 5.47
N THR A 233 24.88 21.85 6.72
CA THR A 233 26.14 21.54 7.46
C THR A 233 26.10 20.18 8.16
N SER A 234 24.94 19.62 8.36
CA SER A 234 24.69 18.34 9.03
C SER A 234 23.58 17.56 8.33
N GLN A 235 23.55 16.26 8.57
CA GLN A 235 22.53 15.35 8.08
C GLN A 235 21.99 14.56 9.27
N SER A 236 20.69 14.24 9.22
CA SER A 236 20.09 13.36 10.22
C SER A 236 20.47 11.89 9.99
N ALA A 237 20.15 11.05 10.96
CA ALA A 237 20.05 9.61 10.71
C ALA A 237 19.03 9.32 9.61
N TRP A 238 19.19 8.18 8.94
CA TRP A 238 18.23 7.68 7.96
C TRP A 238 16.94 7.17 8.65
N GLN A 239 15.81 7.42 8.05
CA GLN A 239 14.52 6.84 8.39
C GLN A 239 14.15 5.79 7.34
N GLY A 240 13.71 4.63 7.78
CA GLY A 240 13.40 3.46 6.94
C GLY A 240 14.06 2.16 7.47
N PRO A 241 14.05 1.05 6.74
CA PRO A 241 13.66 0.97 5.32
C PRO A 241 12.15 1.09 5.11
N PHE A 242 11.78 1.71 4.00
CA PHE A 242 10.44 1.65 3.43
C PHE A 242 10.51 0.92 2.10
N TYR A 243 9.41 0.28 1.70
CA TYR A 243 9.35 -0.52 0.48
C TYR A 243 8.38 0.07 -0.51
N GLY A 244 8.77 0.10 -1.77
CA GLY A 244 7.97 0.55 -2.90
C GLY A 244 7.89 -0.54 -3.96
N TYR A 245 6.77 -0.56 -4.68
CA TYR A 245 6.44 -1.58 -5.65
C TYR A 245 5.96 -0.90 -6.92
N LEU A 246 6.79 -0.85 -7.97
CA LEU A 246 6.39 -0.22 -9.22
C LEU A 246 5.19 -0.94 -9.83
N ALA A 247 4.40 -0.20 -10.61
CA ALA A 247 3.26 -0.77 -11.31
C ALA A 247 3.69 -1.92 -12.21
N ARG A 248 2.87 -2.97 -12.29
CA ARG A 248 3.05 -4.13 -13.17
C ARG A 248 2.16 -4.00 -14.39
N THR A 249 2.63 -4.55 -15.50
CA THR A 249 1.78 -4.91 -16.64
C THR A 249 1.26 -6.33 -16.46
N LEU A 250 0.21 -6.68 -17.20
CA LEU A 250 -0.36 -8.03 -17.15
C LEU A 250 0.33 -9.00 -18.16
N PRO A 251 0.41 -10.30 -17.84
CA PRO A 251 -0.15 -10.97 -16.65
C PRO A 251 0.68 -10.72 -15.37
N PHE A 252 0.01 -10.73 -14.23
CA PHE A 252 0.62 -10.61 -12.91
C PHE A 252 -0.18 -11.42 -11.89
N ASP A 253 0.50 -11.98 -10.89
CA ASP A 253 -0.11 -12.77 -9.82
C ASP A 253 0.43 -12.41 -8.44
N HIS A 254 -0.44 -12.53 -7.43
CA HIS A 254 -0.10 -12.56 -6.03
C HIS A 254 -0.24 -14.01 -5.54
N THR A 255 0.88 -14.71 -5.44
CA THR A 255 0.89 -16.10 -4.91
C THR A 255 1.05 -16.14 -3.40
N PHE A 256 1.50 -15.02 -2.79
CA PHE A 256 1.80 -14.87 -1.37
C PHE A 256 2.95 -15.75 -0.85
N GLU A 257 3.62 -16.49 -1.73
CA GLU A 257 4.69 -17.45 -1.39
C GLU A 257 6.07 -16.80 -1.16
N ASP A 258 6.15 -15.49 -1.29
CA ASP A 258 7.41 -14.78 -1.06
C ASP A 258 7.81 -14.90 0.42
N PRO A 259 8.96 -15.56 0.72
CA PRO A 259 9.40 -15.80 2.08
C PRO A 259 9.90 -14.54 2.82
N GLU A 260 10.04 -13.41 2.11
CA GLU A 260 10.51 -12.19 2.73
C GLU A 260 9.39 -11.55 3.57
N ALA A 261 9.70 -11.24 4.83
CA ALA A 261 8.79 -10.61 5.79
C ALA A 261 8.26 -9.23 5.35
N ASN A 262 8.68 -8.73 4.19
CA ASN A 262 8.45 -7.38 3.70
C ASN A 262 7.38 -7.28 2.60
N TYR A 263 6.58 -8.32 2.39
CA TYR A 263 5.46 -8.29 1.44
C TYR A 263 5.87 -7.82 0.03
N THR A 264 6.87 -8.48 -0.54
CA THR A 264 7.51 -8.07 -1.81
C THR A 264 6.58 -8.14 -3.03
N ASP A 265 5.42 -8.78 -2.92
CA ASP A 265 4.38 -8.79 -3.95
C ASP A 265 3.57 -7.48 -4.04
N GLY A 266 3.62 -6.63 -2.99
CA GLY A 266 2.92 -5.34 -2.96
C GLY A 266 1.42 -5.42 -2.65
N PHE A 267 0.91 -6.57 -2.22
CA PHE A 267 -0.44 -6.69 -1.67
C PHE A 267 -0.47 -6.17 -0.23
N ILE A 268 -1.49 -5.39 0.11
CA ILE A 268 -1.60 -4.75 1.43
C ILE A 268 -3.01 -4.89 2.02
N GLY A 269 -3.10 -4.78 3.34
CA GLY A 269 -4.36 -4.65 4.08
C GLY A 269 -4.76 -5.91 4.84
N PHE A 270 -4.86 -7.05 4.20
CA PHE A 270 -5.17 -8.31 4.87
C PHE A 270 -3.95 -8.89 5.59
N SER A 271 -4.19 -9.73 6.59
CA SER A 271 -3.12 -10.43 7.29
C SER A 271 -2.67 -11.67 6.51
N ARG A 272 -1.39 -12.02 6.60
CA ARG A 272 -0.85 -13.26 6.03
C ARG A 272 -0.83 -14.37 7.08
N LEU A 273 -1.06 -15.58 6.64
CA LEU A 273 -0.84 -16.80 7.41
C LEU A 273 0.13 -17.68 6.64
N THR A 274 1.33 -17.83 7.19
CA THR A 274 2.32 -18.77 6.68
C THR A 274 2.19 -20.09 7.44
N THR A 275 2.03 -21.20 6.76
CA THR A 275 2.11 -22.51 7.41
C THR A 275 3.54 -22.83 7.76
N SER A 276 3.86 -22.82 9.05
CA SER A 276 5.06 -23.52 9.53
C SER A 276 4.70 -24.98 9.81
N ALA A 277 5.57 -25.88 9.42
CA ALA A 277 5.39 -27.34 9.53
C ALA A 277 5.14 -27.87 10.97
N THR A 278 5.03 -27.00 11.97
CA THR A 278 4.97 -27.41 13.39
C THR A 278 3.77 -26.90 14.18
N SER A 279 2.97 -25.96 13.69
CA SER A 279 1.93 -25.33 14.53
C SER A 279 0.55 -25.13 13.91
N THR A 280 0.40 -25.28 12.61
CA THR A 280 -0.90 -25.18 11.93
C THR A 280 -1.09 -26.42 11.05
N PRO A 281 -2.25 -27.09 11.06
CA PRO A 281 -2.48 -28.19 10.14
C PRO A 281 -2.26 -27.70 8.70
N ALA A 282 -1.49 -28.44 7.91
CA ALA A 282 -1.23 -28.20 6.49
C ALA A 282 -2.50 -28.00 5.62
N SER A 283 -3.67 -28.21 6.21
CA SER A 283 -4.99 -28.00 5.60
C SER A 283 -5.47 -26.55 5.58
N TYR A 284 -4.75 -25.61 6.18
CA TYR A 284 -5.20 -24.21 6.28
C TYR A 284 -4.51 -23.25 5.31
N ALA A 285 -3.36 -23.62 4.79
CA ALA A 285 -2.79 -22.94 3.64
C ALA A 285 -3.21 -23.62 2.35
N ASP A 286 -2.86 -23.06 1.22
CA ASP A 286 -3.14 -23.56 -0.13
C ASP A 286 -2.76 -25.03 -0.30
N GLY A 287 -3.64 -25.94 0.08
CA GLY A 287 -3.41 -27.37 -0.13
C GLY A 287 -2.14 -27.95 0.50
N GLY A 288 -1.40 -27.19 1.32
CA GLY A 288 -0.24 -27.66 2.08
C GLY A 288 1.11 -27.13 1.62
N ASP A 289 1.18 -26.11 0.77
CA ASP A 289 2.43 -25.63 0.19
C ASP A 289 2.75 -24.13 0.38
N GLY A 290 1.92 -23.35 1.14
CA GLY A 290 2.26 -21.97 1.12
C GLY A 290 1.60 -21.02 2.10
N THR A 291 1.57 -19.77 1.73
CA THR A 291 1.04 -18.64 2.47
C THR A 291 -0.25 -18.16 1.82
N ALA A 292 -1.29 -17.95 2.61
CA ALA A 292 -2.53 -17.31 2.16
C ALA A 292 -2.77 -16.00 2.90
N MET A 293 -3.51 -15.09 2.28
CA MET A 293 -4.06 -13.95 2.97
C MET A 293 -5.33 -14.36 3.72
N TYR A 294 -5.60 -13.73 4.86
CA TYR A 294 -6.85 -13.97 5.55
C TYR A 294 -7.47 -12.70 6.11
N THR A 295 -8.79 -12.74 6.22
CA THR A 295 -9.58 -11.69 6.84
C THR A 295 -10.61 -12.31 7.78
N PRO A 296 -10.70 -11.86 9.06
CA PRO A 296 -11.73 -12.35 9.98
C PRO A 296 -13.07 -11.63 9.73
N ASN A 297 -14.17 -12.30 10.11
CA ASN A 297 -15.43 -11.61 10.34
C ASN A 297 -15.39 -10.84 11.68
N SER A 298 -16.50 -10.19 11.99
CA SER A 298 -16.82 -9.68 13.33
C SER A 298 -18.10 -10.35 13.83
N THR A 299 -18.14 -10.66 15.14
CA THR A 299 -19.36 -11.20 15.77
C THR A 299 -20.23 -10.10 16.43
N SER A 300 -19.83 -8.83 16.33
CA SER A 300 -20.49 -7.71 16.99
C SER A 300 -20.94 -6.59 16.05
N ALA A 301 -20.44 -6.58 14.83
CA ALA A 301 -20.77 -5.58 13.79
C ALA A 301 -20.46 -6.15 12.41
N ASP A 302 -21.01 -5.55 11.37
CA ASP A 302 -20.65 -5.87 10.01
C ASP A 302 -19.15 -5.60 9.78
N SER A 303 -18.53 -6.41 8.95
CA SER A 303 -17.13 -6.28 8.61
C SER A 303 -16.92 -5.15 7.60
N ASP A 304 -15.85 -4.41 7.74
CA ASP A 304 -15.36 -3.42 6.77
C ASP A 304 -13.83 -3.56 6.70
N ARG A 305 -13.36 -4.59 6.00
CA ARG A 305 -11.94 -4.91 5.92
C ARG A 305 -11.52 -5.01 4.48
N TRP A 306 -10.38 -4.40 4.21
CA TRP A 306 -9.89 -4.24 2.85
C TRP A 306 -8.50 -4.86 2.65
N GLY A 307 -8.35 -5.52 1.50
CA GLY A 307 -7.05 -5.88 0.93
C GLY A 307 -6.94 -5.26 -0.46
N TYR A 308 -5.72 -4.90 -0.88
CA TYR A 308 -5.51 -4.22 -2.17
C TYR A 308 -4.35 -4.85 -2.92
N SER A 309 -4.56 -5.03 -4.21
CA SER A 309 -3.49 -5.46 -5.11
C SER A 309 -2.39 -4.41 -5.22
N ARG A 310 -1.26 -4.82 -5.72
CA ARG A 310 -0.24 -3.93 -6.28
C ARG A 310 -0.83 -3.08 -7.42
N ALA A 311 -0.19 -1.95 -7.70
CA ALA A 311 -0.47 -1.11 -8.86
C ALA A 311 -0.35 -1.89 -10.17
N LEU A 312 -1.36 -1.81 -11.03
CA LEU A 312 -1.38 -2.39 -12.37
C LEU A 312 -1.47 -1.27 -13.41
N SER A 313 -0.53 -1.25 -14.36
CA SER A 313 -0.51 -0.31 -15.48
C SER A 313 -1.30 -0.91 -16.64
N LEU A 314 -2.43 -0.31 -16.96
CA LEU A 314 -3.37 -0.81 -17.96
C LEU A 314 -3.57 0.23 -19.06
N VAL A 315 -3.93 -0.26 -20.25
CA VAL A 315 -4.31 0.59 -21.36
C VAL A 315 -5.82 0.59 -21.56
N ALA A 316 -6.35 1.68 -22.10
CA ALA A 316 -7.78 1.82 -22.38
C ALA A 316 -8.31 0.68 -23.27
N GLY A 317 -9.40 0.06 -22.84
CA GLY A 317 -10.03 -1.08 -23.53
C GLY A 317 -9.41 -2.44 -23.20
N GLU A 318 -8.41 -2.49 -22.35
CA GLU A 318 -7.85 -3.75 -21.84
C GLU A 318 -8.89 -4.43 -20.92
N VAL A 319 -9.25 -5.66 -21.24
CA VAL A 319 -10.20 -6.47 -20.46
C VAL A 319 -9.40 -7.30 -19.49
N VAL A 320 -9.47 -6.95 -18.23
CA VAL A 320 -8.78 -7.62 -17.13
C VAL A 320 -9.67 -8.72 -16.58
N THR A 321 -9.12 -9.90 -16.37
CA THR A 321 -9.74 -11.01 -15.65
C THR A 321 -8.95 -11.19 -14.34
N VAL A 322 -9.69 -11.16 -13.22
CA VAL A 322 -9.16 -11.42 -11.87
C VAL A 322 -9.66 -12.79 -11.44
N ASN A 323 -8.78 -13.77 -11.33
CA ASN A 323 -9.05 -15.07 -10.76
C ASN A 323 -8.47 -15.14 -9.35
N PHE A 324 -9.19 -15.76 -8.43
CA PHE A 324 -8.70 -15.96 -7.06
C PHE A 324 -9.41 -17.13 -6.41
N LYS A 325 -8.85 -17.64 -5.33
CA LYS A 325 -9.42 -18.74 -4.56
C LYS A 325 -9.83 -18.26 -3.18
N THR A 326 -10.95 -18.79 -2.68
CA THR A 326 -11.42 -18.54 -1.31
C THR A 326 -11.69 -19.84 -0.57
N ARG A 327 -11.46 -19.85 0.75
CA ARG A 327 -11.77 -20.94 1.65
C ARG A 327 -12.15 -20.39 3.01
N MET A 328 -13.04 -21.11 3.72
CA MET A 328 -13.47 -20.72 5.06
C MET A 328 -12.78 -21.55 6.17
N TYR A 329 -12.70 -20.96 7.37
CA TYR A 329 -12.28 -21.63 8.60
C TYR A 329 -13.00 -20.99 9.81
N PRO A 330 -13.36 -21.76 10.85
CA PRO A 330 -13.31 -23.23 10.96
C PRO A 330 -14.42 -23.93 10.16
N ASP A 331 -14.55 -25.24 10.24
CA ASP A 331 -15.59 -26.01 9.56
C ASP A 331 -17.04 -25.62 9.96
N THR A 332 -17.19 -24.88 11.06
CA THR A 332 -18.44 -24.29 11.53
C THR A 332 -18.54 -22.81 11.20
N ALA A 333 -17.70 -22.30 10.29
CA ALA A 333 -17.67 -20.88 9.92
C ALA A 333 -19.01 -20.43 9.35
N ASP A 334 -19.42 -19.20 9.70
CA ASP A 334 -20.47 -18.51 8.97
C ASP A 334 -19.96 -18.15 7.56
N ALA A 335 -20.84 -18.20 6.59
CA ALA A 335 -20.52 -17.71 5.24
C ALA A 335 -20.12 -16.23 5.28
N MET A 336 -19.11 -15.85 4.50
CA MET A 336 -18.60 -14.50 4.42
C MET A 336 -18.76 -13.93 3.02
N THR A 337 -18.95 -12.64 2.91
CA THR A 337 -19.08 -11.93 1.63
C THR A 337 -17.83 -11.13 1.30
N LEU A 338 -17.49 -11.11 0.02
CA LEU A 338 -16.32 -10.43 -0.52
C LEU A 338 -16.70 -9.70 -1.80
N ASP A 339 -16.55 -8.39 -1.82
CA ASP A 339 -16.60 -7.61 -3.05
C ASP A 339 -15.21 -7.46 -3.65
N VAL A 340 -15.09 -7.68 -4.95
CA VAL A 340 -13.92 -7.29 -5.73
C VAL A 340 -14.21 -5.95 -6.37
N THR A 341 -13.33 -4.99 -6.15
CA THR A 341 -13.49 -3.61 -6.59
C THR A 341 -12.30 -3.17 -7.43
N VAL A 342 -12.43 -2.04 -8.12
CA VAL A 342 -11.33 -1.39 -8.82
C VAL A 342 -11.36 0.12 -8.57
N GLY A 343 -10.17 0.74 -8.52
CA GLY A 343 -10.03 2.16 -8.29
C GLY A 343 -8.61 2.68 -8.54
N SER A 344 -8.40 3.94 -8.21
CA SER A 344 -7.14 4.66 -8.44
C SER A 344 -6.17 4.63 -7.26
N GLU A 345 -6.61 4.14 -6.08
CA GLU A 345 -5.83 4.18 -4.85
C GLU A 345 -6.05 2.92 -4.01
N GLN A 346 -5.05 2.58 -3.17
CA GLN A 346 -5.11 1.46 -2.21
C GLN A 346 -5.79 1.86 -0.88
N ILE A 347 -6.90 2.57 -0.96
CA ILE A 347 -7.76 2.95 0.18
C ILE A 347 -9.23 2.79 -0.22
N SER A 348 -10.11 2.59 0.75
CA SER A 348 -11.54 2.35 0.48
C SER A 348 -12.21 3.48 -0.31
N SER A 349 -11.88 4.74 -0.02
CA SER A 349 -12.42 5.90 -0.75
C SER A 349 -11.95 6.00 -2.21
N GLY A 350 -10.81 5.37 -2.54
CA GLY A 350 -10.25 5.32 -3.89
C GLY A 350 -10.80 4.16 -4.73
N GLN A 351 -11.56 3.23 -4.13
CA GLN A 351 -12.18 2.09 -4.81
C GLN A 351 -13.59 2.47 -5.27
N THR A 352 -13.74 2.80 -6.54
CA THR A 352 -14.93 3.48 -7.07
C THR A 352 -15.93 2.56 -7.76
N GLU A 353 -15.56 1.33 -8.10
CA GLU A 353 -16.39 0.40 -8.86
C GLU A 353 -16.30 -1.01 -8.26
N VAL A 354 -17.44 -1.65 -8.02
CA VAL A 354 -17.56 -3.07 -7.66
C VAL A 354 -17.68 -3.87 -8.95
N ILE A 355 -16.73 -4.79 -9.20
CA ILE A 355 -16.69 -5.62 -10.41
C ILE A 355 -17.16 -7.05 -10.19
N GLY A 356 -17.37 -7.45 -8.94
CA GLY A 356 -17.92 -8.75 -8.57
C GLY A 356 -18.19 -8.85 -7.09
N SER A 357 -19.24 -9.60 -6.72
CA SER A 357 -19.58 -9.92 -5.32
C SER A 357 -19.64 -11.42 -5.16
N PHE A 358 -18.98 -11.96 -4.16
CA PHE A 358 -18.76 -13.37 -3.92
C PHE A 358 -19.16 -13.77 -2.51
N THR A 359 -19.62 -15.01 -2.35
CA THR A 359 -19.86 -15.62 -1.03
C THR A 359 -18.89 -16.78 -0.86
N ALA A 360 -18.11 -16.76 0.20
CA ALA A 360 -17.26 -17.87 0.63
C ALA A 360 -18.00 -18.63 1.71
N ASP A 361 -18.27 -19.91 1.49
CA ASP A 361 -19.04 -20.80 2.39
C ASP A 361 -18.47 -22.22 2.50
N ASP A 362 -17.40 -22.53 1.75
CA ASP A 362 -16.74 -23.84 1.78
C ASP A 362 -15.50 -23.83 2.68
N SER A 363 -15.51 -24.68 3.69
CA SER A 363 -14.37 -24.91 4.61
C SER A 363 -13.53 -26.13 4.21
N SER A 364 -14.03 -26.98 3.32
CA SER A 364 -13.39 -28.24 2.94
C SER A 364 -12.34 -28.08 1.85
N ALA A 365 -12.53 -27.11 0.95
CA ALA A 365 -11.66 -26.87 -0.20
C ALA A 365 -11.62 -25.41 -0.60
N TYR A 366 -10.60 -25.02 -1.35
CA TYR A 366 -10.58 -23.74 -2.03
C TYR A 366 -11.54 -23.71 -3.22
N VAL A 367 -12.37 -22.68 -3.27
CA VAL A 367 -13.31 -22.40 -4.35
C VAL A 367 -12.73 -21.32 -5.26
N SER A 368 -12.69 -21.61 -6.56
CA SER A 368 -12.22 -20.63 -7.56
C SER A 368 -13.30 -19.62 -7.90
N ASN A 369 -12.92 -18.35 -7.90
CA ASN A 369 -13.76 -17.21 -8.23
C ASN A 369 -13.13 -16.43 -9.40
N SER A 370 -13.95 -15.70 -10.15
CA SER A 370 -13.49 -14.87 -11.26
C SER A 370 -14.34 -13.63 -11.44
N ALA A 371 -13.70 -12.49 -11.68
CA ALA A 371 -14.33 -11.24 -12.07
C ALA A 371 -13.65 -10.68 -13.32
N THR A 372 -14.38 -9.89 -14.11
CA THR A 372 -13.83 -9.20 -15.29
C THR A 372 -14.17 -7.73 -15.28
N TRP A 373 -13.24 -6.92 -15.78
CA TRP A 373 -13.41 -5.49 -15.88
C TRP A 373 -12.66 -4.94 -17.10
N THR A 374 -13.13 -3.85 -17.68
CA THR A 374 -12.48 -3.20 -18.83
C THR A 374 -11.96 -1.83 -18.43
N ALA A 375 -10.66 -1.61 -18.61
CA ALA A 375 -10.04 -0.32 -18.31
C ALA A 375 -10.63 0.79 -19.19
N PRO A 376 -11.22 1.85 -18.61
CA PRO A 376 -11.85 2.93 -19.39
C PRO A 376 -10.83 3.88 -20.02
N ALA A 377 -9.61 3.95 -19.47
CA ALA A 377 -8.53 4.82 -19.92
C ALA A 377 -7.17 4.18 -19.64
N ASP A 378 -6.12 4.70 -20.29
CA ASP A 378 -4.75 4.39 -19.89
C ASP A 378 -4.51 4.90 -18.47
N GLY A 379 -3.91 4.09 -17.61
CA GLY A 379 -3.69 4.50 -16.24
C GLY A 379 -3.16 3.41 -15.32
N VAL A 380 -2.98 3.78 -14.06
CA VAL A 380 -2.63 2.87 -12.98
C VAL A 380 -3.87 2.59 -12.14
N TYR A 381 -4.15 1.34 -11.93
CA TYR A 381 -5.32 0.85 -11.22
C TYR A 381 -4.93 -0.11 -10.11
N TYR A 382 -5.80 -0.16 -9.09
CA TYR A 382 -5.67 -1.08 -7.96
C TYR A 382 -6.97 -1.86 -7.81
N PHE A 383 -6.85 -3.16 -7.59
CA PHE A 383 -8.01 -4.01 -7.31
C PHE A 383 -8.12 -4.20 -5.81
N GLY A 384 -9.30 -3.88 -5.28
CA GLY A 384 -9.64 -4.03 -3.87
C GLY A 384 -10.41 -5.33 -3.62
N PHE A 385 -10.17 -5.93 -2.47
CA PHE A 385 -10.89 -7.08 -1.95
C PHE A 385 -11.52 -6.64 -0.63
N HIS A 386 -12.83 -6.44 -0.64
CA HIS A 386 -13.57 -5.89 0.49
C HIS A 386 -14.38 -6.98 1.18
N ASN A 387 -13.93 -7.39 2.35
CA ASN A 387 -14.76 -8.19 3.24
C ASN A 387 -15.82 -7.28 3.89
N ASN A 388 -17.04 -7.39 3.39
CA ASN A 388 -18.23 -6.66 3.85
C ASN A 388 -19.26 -7.60 4.50
N SER A 389 -18.79 -8.71 5.07
CA SER A 389 -19.63 -9.72 5.69
C SER A 389 -20.48 -9.12 6.81
N PRO A 390 -21.76 -9.49 6.94
CA PRO A 390 -22.56 -9.15 8.11
C PRO A 390 -21.96 -9.76 9.38
N ALA A 391 -22.37 -9.22 10.53
CA ALA A 391 -21.95 -9.76 11.82
C ALA A 391 -22.27 -11.26 11.92
N GLY A 392 -21.26 -12.07 12.18
CA GLY A 392 -21.40 -13.53 12.25
C GLY A 392 -21.85 -14.03 13.63
N THR A 393 -22.24 -15.29 13.71
CA THR A 393 -22.59 -15.96 14.95
C THR A 393 -21.37 -16.61 15.63
N VAL A 394 -20.35 -16.94 14.83
CA VAL A 394 -19.07 -17.51 15.28
C VAL A 394 -17.90 -16.72 14.68
N GLN A 395 -16.75 -16.77 15.34
CA GLN A 395 -15.52 -16.20 14.76
C GLN A 395 -15.11 -17.04 13.56
N SER A 396 -15.18 -16.45 12.38
CA SER A 396 -14.87 -17.07 11.10
C SER A 396 -13.74 -16.33 10.40
N TYR A 397 -13.03 -17.03 9.54
CA TYR A 397 -11.93 -16.47 8.74
C TYR A 397 -12.13 -16.90 7.29
N MET A 398 -12.01 -15.93 6.38
CA MET A 398 -11.91 -16.19 4.96
C MET A 398 -10.45 -16.12 4.55
N PHE A 399 -9.96 -17.22 3.96
CA PHE A 399 -8.67 -17.26 3.29
C PHE A 399 -8.86 -16.86 1.82
N ILE A 400 -7.92 -16.08 1.31
CA ILE A 400 -7.85 -15.67 -0.10
C ILE A 400 -6.46 -16.01 -0.58
N ASP A 401 -6.39 -16.68 -1.73
CA ASP A 401 -5.13 -17.19 -2.27
C ASP A 401 -5.11 -17.16 -3.78
N THR A 402 -3.88 -17.21 -4.36
CA THR A 402 -3.63 -17.31 -5.78
C THR A 402 -4.45 -16.27 -6.57
N ILE A 403 -4.19 -14.97 -6.31
CA ILE A 403 -4.85 -13.89 -7.06
C ILE A 403 -4.09 -13.70 -8.38
N GLU A 404 -4.70 -14.07 -9.48
CA GLU A 404 -4.13 -13.97 -10.83
C GLU A 404 -4.83 -12.87 -11.62
N PHE A 405 -4.04 -11.97 -12.20
CA PHE A 405 -4.50 -10.96 -13.13
C PHE A 405 -4.02 -11.31 -14.52
N SER A 406 -4.95 -11.51 -15.44
CA SER A 406 -4.67 -11.67 -16.85
C SER A 406 -5.45 -10.66 -17.67
N SER A 407 -5.00 -10.35 -18.86
CA SER A 407 -5.75 -9.48 -19.75
C SER A 407 -5.75 -9.94 -21.19
N VAL A 408 -6.76 -9.48 -21.88
CA VAL A 408 -6.79 -9.47 -23.35
C VAL A 408 -7.03 -8.02 -23.78
N LEU A 409 -6.22 -7.55 -24.71
CA LEU A 409 -6.52 -6.31 -25.40
C LEU A 409 -7.81 -6.54 -26.17
N GLY A 410 -8.91 -5.93 -25.69
CA GLY A 410 -10.12 -5.85 -26.46
C GLY A 410 -9.79 -5.23 -27.82
N VAL A 411 -10.30 -5.79 -28.90
CA VAL A 411 -10.22 -5.11 -30.21
C VAL A 411 -10.98 -3.79 -30.03
N ARG A 412 -10.25 -2.71 -29.78
CA ARG A 412 -10.84 -1.37 -29.67
C ARG A 412 -11.42 -1.04 -31.03
N THR A 413 -12.72 -1.13 -31.13
CA THR A 413 -13.40 -0.55 -32.30
C THR A 413 -13.36 0.95 -32.11
N ILE A 414 -12.43 1.63 -32.79
CA ILE A 414 -12.48 3.10 -32.89
C ILE A 414 -13.86 3.43 -33.42
N LEU A 415 -14.61 4.25 -32.69
CA LEU A 415 -15.91 4.66 -33.14
C LEU A 415 -15.78 5.42 -34.47
N GLU A 416 -16.71 5.22 -35.36
CA GLU A 416 -16.74 5.93 -36.65
C GLU A 416 -16.66 7.45 -36.48
N SER A 417 -17.15 7.97 -35.35
CA SER A 417 -17.05 9.38 -34.96
C SER A 417 -15.64 9.89 -34.67
N ASP A 418 -14.71 9.01 -34.27
CA ASP A 418 -13.36 9.40 -33.88
C ASP A 418 -12.44 9.72 -35.06
N ILE A 419 -12.77 9.20 -36.24
CA ILE A 419 -12.06 9.46 -37.49
C ILE A 419 -12.86 10.42 -38.35
N SER A 420 -12.27 11.51 -38.74
CA SER A 420 -12.84 12.47 -39.70
C SER A 420 -12.19 12.31 -41.07
N THR A 421 -13.02 12.31 -42.14
CA THR A 421 -12.56 12.21 -43.52
C THR A 421 -13.16 13.35 -44.33
N TYR A 422 -12.31 14.20 -44.93
CA TYR A 422 -12.76 15.38 -45.67
C TYR A 422 -11.83 15.76 -46.86
N PRO A 423 -12.39 16.35 -47.93
CA PRO A 423 -13.82 16.48 -48.19
C PRO A 423 -14.47 15.12 -48.46
N ASN A 424 -15.74 15.00 -48.15
CA ASN A 424 -16.54 13.82 -48.55
C ASN A 424 -17.95 14.31 -48.94
N PRO A 425 -18.31 14.36 -50.23
CA PRO A 425 -17.62 13.77 -51.38
C PRO A 425 -16.30 14.46 -51.78
N ALA A 426 -15.36 13.63 -52.33
CA ALA A 426 -14.03 14.04 -52.72
C ALA A 426 -13.76 13.83 -54.23
N LYS A 427 -12.91 14.72 -54.83
CA LYS A 427 -12.49 14.56 -56.25
C LYS A 427 -11.15 13.82 -56.36
N ASN A 428 -10.11 14.35 -55.73
CA ASN A 428 -8.75 13.85 -55.94
C ASN A 428 -8.09 13.33 -54.66
N VAL A 429 -8.44 13.88 -53.53
CA VAL A 429 -7.74 13.65 -52.27
C VAL A 429 -8.76 13.63 -51.11
N ILE A 430 -8.49 12.77 -50.14
CA ILE A 430 -9.19 12.71 -48.87
C ILE A 430 -8.16 12.94 -47.76
N ASN A 431 -8.43 13.88 -46.89
CA ASN A 431 -7.70 14.09 -45.66
C ASN A 431 -8.35 13.25 -44.56
N ILE A 432 -7.52 12.74 -43.67
CA ILE A 432 -7.92 11.92 -42.53
C ILE A 432 -7.34 12.56 -41.30
N SER A 433 -8.17 12.88 -40.31
CA SER A 433 -7.77 13.28 -38.99
C SER A 433 -8.48 12.45 -37.93
N ASN A 434 -7.87 12.33 -36.74
CA ASN A 434 -8.49 11.63 -35.65
C ASN A 434 -8.44 12.46 -34.36
N GLY A 435 -9.52 12.40 -33.58
CA GLY A 435 -9.64 13.12 -32.29
C GLY A 435 -8.90 12.44 -31.13
N LEU A 436 -8.33 11.25 -31.34
CA LEU A 436 -7.70 10.42 -30.32
C LEU A 436 -6.17 10.55 -30.26
N ASN A 437 -5.59 11.37 -31.12
CA ASN A 437 -4.13 11.49 -31.29
C ASN A 437 -3.45 10.14 -31.59
N ALA A 438 -4.18 9.20 -32.22
CA ALA A 438 -3.70 7.89 -32.57
C ALA A 438 -2.83 7.97 -33.84
N VAL A 439 -1.80 7.14 -33.95
CA VAL A 439 -0.98 7.03 -35.17
C VAL A 439 -1.75 6.21 -36.20
N ILE A 440 -2.11 6.84 -37.33
CA ILE A 440 -2.70 6.16 -38.49
C ILE A 440 -1.59 5.34 -39.16
N GLU A 441 -1.65 4.02 -39.05
CA GLU A 441 -0.66 3.13 -39.63
C GLU A 441 -0.90 2.96 -41.14
N SER A 442 -2.15 2.65 -41.50
CA SER A 442 -2.51 2.42 -42.89
C SER A 442 -3.98 2.72 -43.20
N VAL A 443 -4.25 2.94 -44.48
CA VAL A 443 -5.58 3.14 -45.02
C VAL A 443 -5.78 2.16 -46.16
N GLU A 444 -6.94 1.47 -46.18
CA GLU A 444 -7.37 0.59 -47.25
C GLU A 444 -8.74 1.03 -47.77
N LEU A 445 -8.87 1.20 -49.09
CA LEU A 445 -10.14 1.45 -49.74
C LEU A 445 -10.61 0.17 -50.49
N THR A 446 -11.89 -0.15 -50.26
CA THR A 446 -12.58 -1.24 -50.94
C THR A 446 -13.76 -0.72 -51.72
N ASP A 447 -14.03 -1.33 -52.90
CA ASP A 447 -15.26 -1.08 -53.63
C ASP A 447 -16.47 -1.78 -52.98
N LEU A 448 -17.67 -1.54 -53.47
CA LEU A 448 -18.90 -2.15 -52.94
C LEU A 448 -18.96 -3.71 -53.08
N ASN A 449 -18.07 -4.29 -53.89
CA ASN A 449 -17.92 -5.74 -54.00
C ASN A 449 -16.92 -6.31 -53.00
N GLY A 450 -16.32 -5.47 -52.13
CA GLY A 450 -15.32 -5.87 -51.14
C GLY A 450 -13.90 -6.02 -51.71
N ARG A 451 -13.66 -5.61 -52.97
CA ARG A 451 -12.34 -5.70 -53.59
C ARG A 451 -11.50 -4.51 -53.12
N VAL A 452 -10.29 -4.75 -52.59
CA VAL A 452 -9.31 -3.72 -52.29
C VAL A 452 -8.87 -3.02 -53.55
N VAL A 453 -9.09 -1.71 -53.65
CA VAL A 453 -8.73 -0.87 -54.79
C VAL A 453 -7.53 0.03 -54.51
N LYS A 454 -7.24 0.27 -53.21
CA LYS A 454 -6.07 1.07 -52.81
C LYS A 454 -5.67 0.74 -51.39
N THR A 455 -4.36 0.72 -51.13
CA THR A 455 -3.77 0.68 -49.78
C THR A 455 -2.66 1.72 -49.71
N GLN A 456 -2.56 2.41 -48.59
CA GLN A 456 -1.52 3.40 -48.33
C GLN A 456 -1.09 3.36 -46.87
N THR A 457 0.23 3.30 -46.62
CA THR A 457 0.83 3.48 -45.29
C THR A 457 0.96 4.96 -45.00
N ILE A 458 0.65 5.39 -43.75
CA ILE A 458 0.66 6.80 -43.32
C ILE A 458 1.70 7.04 -42.24
N ASN A 459 1.66 6.29 -41.12
CA ASN A 459 2.56 6.43 -39.95
C ASN A 459 2.61 7.85 -39.36
N ALA A 460 1.46 8.49 -39.25
CA ALA A 460 1.30 9.82 -38.66
C ALA A 460 -0.09 10.00 -38.03
N THR A 461 -0.27 11.00 -37.17
CA THR A 461 -1.56 11.28 -36.52
C THR A 461 -2.62 11.85 -37.46
N GLU A 462 -2.20 12.36 -38.61
CA GLU A 462 -3.05 12.84 -39.69
C GLU A 462 -2.52 12.28 -41.03
N GLY A 463 -3.40 12.15 -42.01
CA GLY A 463 -3.02 11.59 -43.29
C GLY A 463 -3.77 12.16 -44.47
N GLN A 464 -3.24 11.90 -45.66
CA GLN A 464 -3.85 12.26 -46.90
C GLN A 464 -3.78 11.07 -47.90
N VAL A 465 -4.89 10.75 -48.50
CA VAL A 465 -4.99 9.66 -49.48
C VAL A 465 -5.43 10.22 -50.82
N SER A 466 -4.61 10.02 -51.86
CA SER A 466 -4.99 10.36 -53.22
C SER A 466 -5.95 9.30 -53.78
N ILE A 467 -7.08 9.74 -54.34
CA ILE A 467 -8.10 8.92 -54.99
C ILE A 467 -8.33 9.34 -56.46
N SER A 468 -7.39 10.10 -57.03
CA SER A 468 -7.51 10.66 -58.39
C SER A 468 -7.58 9.58 -59.47
N ASP A 469 -7.01 8.40 -59.19
CA ASP A 469 -6.97 7.19 -60.01
C ASP A 469 -8.20 6.32 -59.90
N LEU A 470 -9.11 6.61 -58.96
CA LEU A 470 -10.34 5.86 -58.77
C LEU A 470 -11.49 6.40 -59.61
N SER A 471 -12.37 5.52 -60.09
CA SER A 471 -13.62 5.88 -60.76
C SER A 471 -14.59 6.55 -59.78
N ALA A 472 -15.48 7.41 -60.29
CA ALA A 472 -16.57 7.97 -59.46
C ALA A 472 -17.42 6.82 -58.88
N GLY A 473 -17.69 6.91 -57.61
CA GLY A 473 -18.42 5.82 -56.90
C GLY A 473 -18.31 5.91 -55.39
N VAL A 474 -18.89 4.91 -54.71
CA VAL A 474 -18.85 4.74 -53.24
C VAL A 474 -17.80 3.72 -52.88
N TYR A 475 -16.98 4.05 -51.91
CA TYR A 475 -15.92 3.18 -51.35
C TYR A 475 -16.03 3.10 -49.87
N MET A 476 -15.59 1.98 -49.30
CA MET A 476 -15.40 1.85 -47.84
C MET A 476 -13.91 2.02 -47.58
N MET A 477 -13.60 2.98 -46.72
CA MET A 477 -12.24 3.30 -46.25
C MET A 477 -12.04 2.72 -44.86
N LYS A 478 -11.17 1.73 -44.76
CA LYS A 478 -10.70 1.17 -43.50
C LYS A 478 -9.45 1.93 -43.08
N VAL A 479 -9.49 2.54 -41.89
CA VAL A 479 -8.36 3.26 -41.29
C VAL A 479 -7.87 2.43 -40.12
N SER A 480 -6.63 1.93 -40.22
CA SER A 480 -5.96 1.18 -39.15
C SER A 480 -5.04 2.12 -38.38
N THR A 481 -5.14 2.11 -37.05
CA THR A 481 -4.31 2.92 -36.17
C THR A 481 -3.71 2.05 -35.07
N ASP A 482 -2.72 2.57 -34.32
CA ASP A 482 -2.15 1.95 -33.13
C ASP A 482 -3.18 1.72 -31.99
N LYS A 483 -4.36 2.35 -32.08
CA LYS A 483 -5.44 2.25 -31.09
C LYS A 483 -6.68 1.48 -31.61
N GLY A 484 -6.66 0.96 -32.83
CA GLY A 484 -7.75 0.17 -33.38
C GLY A 484 -8.09 0.51 -34.85
N VAL A 485 -9.25 0.05 -35.33
CA VAL A 485 -9.67 0.15 -36.73
C VAL A 485 -11.03 0.83 -36.84
N ALA A 486 -11.15 1.82 -37.72
CA ALA A 486 -12.44 2.43 -38.09
C ALA A 486 -12.73 2.25 -39.58
N THR A 487 -14.00 2.18 -39.96
CA THR A 487 -14.42 2.12 -41.35
C THR A 487 -15.32 3.30 -41.69
N LYS A 488 -14.99 4.04 -42.74
CA LYS A 488 -15.71 5.23 -43.23
C LYS A 488 -16.24 5.02 -44.63
N LYS A 489 -17.45 5.46 -44.89
CA LYS A 489 -18.00 5.57 -46.24
C LYS A 489 -17.42 6.85 -46.92
N VAL A 490 -16.83 6.67 -48.11
CA VAL A 490 -16.27 7.73 -48.90
C VAL A 490 -16.95 7.77 -50.28
N VAL A 491 -17.26 8.97 -50.76
CA VAL A 491 -17.87 9.19 -52.09
C VAL A 491 -16.86 9.91 -52.98
N LYS A 492 -16.46 9.25 -54.08
CA LYS A 492 -15.64 9.82 -55.13
C LYS A 492 -16.52 10.45 -56.21
N GLN A 493 -16.25 11.71 -56.54
CA GLN A 493 -16.87 12.44 -57.65
C GLN A 493 -15.97 12.45 -58.88
#